data_878eba61ca8b7e292f6aa9da8cdcd2f9
#
_entry.id   878eba61ca8b7e292f6aa9da8cdcd2f9
#
_cell.length_a   1.000
_cell.length_b   1.000
_cell.length_c   1.000
_cell.angle_alpha   90.00
_cell.angle_beta   90.00
_cell.angle_gamma   90.00
#
_symmetry.space_group_name_H-M   'P 1'
#
loop_
_entity.id
_entity.type
_entity.pdbx_description
1 polymer ?
#
loop_
_entity_poly.entity_id
_entity_poly.type
_entity_poly.pdbx_seq_one_letter_code
_entity_poly.pdbx_strand_id
1 'polypeptide(L)'
;MATKKLQILGSLQQKPISRIANVDLLSANWVGTASPYSQVVNIEGVTENSQVDLTPSVAQLVIFHEKDLGFVTENEDGVVTVYAIGQKPLDDYVMQVTITEVDV
;
A
#
# COMPACT_ATOMS: atom_id res chain seq x y z
N MET A 1 18.18 22.46 -28.93
CA MET A 1 17.92 22.47 -28.05
C MET A 1 17.42 22.28 -27.49
N ALA A 2 17.77 22.06 -28.08
CA ALA A 2 17.55 21.91 -27.21
C ALA A 2 17.11 21.57 -26.72
N THR A 3 17.54 21.09 -27.12
CA THR A 3 17.38 20.81 -26.28
C THR A 3 16.88 20.40 -25.74
N LYS A 4 17.32 20.02 -26.03
CA LYS A 4 17.08 19.66 -25.20
C LYS A 4 16.70 19.39 -24.55
N LYS A 5 17.04 19.15 -25.07
CA LYS A 5 16.84 18.89 -24.15
C LYS A 5 16.30 18.74 -23.51
N LEU A 6 16.52 18.64 -24.16
CA LEU A 6 16.15 18.53 -23.17
C LEU A 6 15.39 18.46 -22.76
N GLN A 7 15.50 18.31 -23.09
CA GLN A 7 14.96 18.29 -22.37
C GLN A 7 14.24 18.16 -21.87
N ILE A 8 14.49 18.19 -22.50
CA ILE A 8 13.95 18.14 -21.77
C ILE A 8 13.23 18.08 -21.34
N LEU A 9 13.31 18.01 -21.81
CA LEU A 9 12.74 17.98 -21.10
C LEU A 9 11.91 17.78 -20.72
N GLY A 10 11.86 17.65 -20.95
CA GLY A 10 11.39 17.47 -20.44
C GLY A 10 10.69 17.32 -20.02
N SER A 11 10.92 17.24 -20.41
CA SER A 11 10.50 17.07 -19.91
C SER A 11 10.12 16.98 -19.20
N LEU A 12 10.34 17.57 -20.04
CA LEU A 12 9.98 17.47 -18.81
C LEU A 12 9.85 16.23 -18.21
N GLN A 13 10.34 15.94 -17.56
CA GLN A 13 10.35 14.76 -16.78
C GLN A 13 9.21 14.74 -15.85
N GLN A 14 8.38 13.77 -15.94
CA GLN A 14 7.32 13.62 -14.97
C GLN A 14 7.82 12.86 -13.77
N LYS A 15 7.69 13.47 -12.61
CA LYS A 15 7.96 12.79 -11.35
C LYS A 15 6.72 11.98 -10.96
N PRO A 16 6.89 10.80 -10.36
CA PRO A 16 5.76 10.07 -9.82
C PRO A 16 4.99 10.93 -8.83
N ILE A 17 3.68 10.85 -8.88
CA ILE A 17 2.81 11.57 -7.96
C ILE A 17 2.46 10.64 -6.82
N SER A 18 2.78 11.05 -5.62
CA SER A 18 2.48 10.27 -4.41
C SER A 18 1.38 10.95 -3.61
N ARG A 19 0.53 10.14 -3.02
CA ARG A 19 -0.50 10.61 -2.10
C ARG A 19 -0.61 9.65 -0.93
N ILE A 20 -1.22 10.12 0.14
CA ILE A 20 -1.39 9.36 1.36
C ILE A 20 -2.87 9.08 1.56
N ALA A 21 -3.18 7.87 1.96
CA ALA A 21 -4.53 7.47 2.32
C ALA A 21 -4.48 6.63 3.58
N ASN A 22 -5.62 6.46 4.23
CA ASN A 22 -5.74 5.56 5.38
C ASN A 22 -6.63 4.40 5.00
N VAL A 23 -6.29 3.21 5.47
CA VAL A 23 -7.11 2.02 5.27
C VAL A 23 -7.46 1.43 6.62
N ASP A 24 -8.68 0.93 6.72
CA ASP A 24 -9.15 0.23 7.92
C ASP A 24 -8.97 -1.26 7.70
N LEU A 25 -8.13 -1.88 8.49
CA LEU A 25 -7.94 -3.33 8.48
C LEU A 25 -8.72 -3.88 9.66
N LEU A 26 -9.87 -4.47 9.36
CA LEU A 26 -10.81 -4.90 10.39
C LEU A 26 -10.54 -6.36 10.76
N SER A 27 -10.47 -6.64 12.05
CA SER A 27 -10.17 -7.98 12.55
C SER A 27 -11.15 -9.03 12.05
N ALA A 28 -12.39 -8.64 11.81
CA ALA A 28 -13.45 -9.56 11.38
C ALA A 28 -13.37 -9.90 9.89
N ASN A 29 -12.55 -9.20 9.12
CA ASN A 29 -12.57 -9.31 7.66
C ASN A 29 -11.40 -10.11 7.08
N TRP A 30 -10.54 -10.65 7.92
CA TRP A 30 -9.45 -11.49 7.44
C TRP A 30 -9.97 -12.84 6.97
N VAL A 31 -9.56 -13.22 5.78
CA VAL A 31 -9.96 -14.47 5.13
C VAL A 31 -8.79 -15.44 5.19
N GLY A 32 -9.08 -16.69 5.53
CA GLY A 32 -8.10 -17.76 5.54
C GLY A 32 -8.03 -18.45 6.89
N THR A 33 -7.55 -19.69 6.89
CA THR A 33 -7.41 -20.49 8.11
C THR A 33 -5.96 -20.61 8.53
N ALA A 34 -5.04 -20.15 7.70
CA ALA A 34 -3.60 -20.17 7.97
C ALA A 34 -2.97 -18.99 7.25
N SER A 35 -1.77 -18.60 7.69
CA SER A 35 -1.02 -17.54 7.04
C SER A 35 -0.68 -17.93 5.58
N PRO A 36 -0.77 -17.02 4.64
CA PRO A 36 -1.18 -15.61 4.79
C PRO A 36 -2.70 -15.46 4.83
N TYR A 37 -3.16 -14.57 5.68
CA TYR A 37 -4.56 -14.15 5.68
C TYR A 37 -4.72 -12.94 4.79
N SER A 38 -5.90 -12.75 4.19
CA SER A 38 -6.07 -11.64 3.24
C SER A 38 -7.30 -10.82 3.57
N GLN A 39 -7.25 -9.57 3.20
CA GLN A 39 -8.36 -8.65 3.32
C GLN A 39 -8.30 -7.66 2.17
N VAL A 40 -9.44 -7.41 1.53
CA VAL A 40 -9.53 -6.51 0.39
C VAL A 40 -10.00 -5.15 0.89
N VAL A 41 -9.30 -4.10 0.46
CA VAL A 41 -9.72 -2.72 0.72
C VAL A 41 -9.85 -1.99 -0.60
N ASN A 42 -10.82 -1.08 -0.68
CA ASN A 42 -11.04 -0.27 -1.87
C ASN A 42 -10.34 1.07 -1.68
N ILE A 43 -9.49 1.44 -2.63
CA ILE A 43 -8.83 2.73 -2.62
C ILE A 43 -9.05 3.36 -3.99
N GLU A 44 -9.79 4.45 -4.00
CA GLU A 44 -10.12 5.13 -5.24
C GLU A 44 -8.86 5.60 -5.95
N GLY A 45 -8.81 5.39 -7.25
CA GLY A 45 -7.70 5.86 -8.08
C GLY A 45 -6.49 4.94 -8.16
N VAL A 46 -6.48 3.86 -7.40
CA VAL A 46 -5.40 2.87 -7.50
C VAL A 46 -5.58 2.04 -8.76
N THR A 47 -4.49 1.80 -9.48
CA THR A 47 -4.49 0.94 -10.67
C THR A 47 -3.49 -0.19 -10.44
N GLU A 48 -3.47 -1.14 -11.37
CA GLU A 48 -2.50 -2.23 -11.27
C GLU A 48 -1.06 -1.74 -11.39
N ASN A 49 -0.87 -0.53 -11.94
CA ASN A 49 0.46 0.06 -12.11
C ASN A 49 0.83 0.99 -10.95
N SER A 50 -0.07 1.23 -10.02
CA SER A 50 0.22 2.03 -8.83
C SER A 50 1.13 1.24 -7.90
N GLN A 51 2.00 1.94 -7.19
CA GLN A 51 2.77 1.35 -6.11
C GLN A 51 2.09 1.71 -4.80
N VAL A 52 1.75 0.71 -4.01
CA VAL A 52 1.05 0.90 -2.74
C VAL A 52 1.92 0.35 -1.63
N ASP A 53 2.34 1.23 -0.74
CA ASP A 53 3.21 0.86 0.38
C ASP A 53 2.50 1.17 1.68
N LEU A 54 2.47 0.18 2.58
CA LEU A 54 1.99 0.41 3.94
C LEU A 54 3.06 1.18 4.71
N THR A 55 2.64 2.26 5.37
CA THR A 55 3.56 3.11 6.11
C THR A 55 3.08 3.27 7.54
N PRO A 56 3.17 2.20 8.35
CA PRO A 56 2.72 2.25 9.74
C PRO A 56 3.62 3.16 10.56
N SER A 57 3.07 3.65 11.67
CA SER A 57 3.84 4.44 12.62
C SER A 57 4.84 3.55 13.36
N VAL A 58 5.81 4.19 14.05
CA VAL A 58 6.76 3.44 14.87
C VAL A 58 6.03 2.64 15.93
N ALA A 59 5.01 3.23 16.57
CA ALA A 59 4.24 2.54 17.58
C ALA A 59 3.55 1.30 17.02
N GLN A 60 3.01 1.40 15.81
CA GLN A 60 2.39 0.25 15.15
C GLN A 60 3.42 -0.82 14.81
N LEU A 61 4.60 -0.42 14.35
CA LEU A 61 5.66 -1.38 14.02
C LEU A 61 6.09 -2.17 15.25
N VAL A 62 6.18 -1.53 16.41
CA VAL A 62 6.51 -2.20 17.66
C VAL A 62 5.44 -3.24 17.99
N ILE A 63 4.16 -2.85 17.87
CA ILE A 63 3.05 -3.77 18.15
C ILE A 63 3.09 -4.96 17.19
N PHE A 64 3.31 -4.71 15.91
CA PHE A 64 3.35 -5.77 14.90
C PHE A 64 4.49 -6.74 15.17
N HIS A 65 5.65 -6.22 15.55
CA HIS A 65 6.79 -7.05 15.89
C HIS A 65 6.48 -7.94 17.10
N GLU A 66 5.87 -7.37 18.13
CA GLU A 66 5.52 -8.12 19.34
C GLU A 66 4.48 -9.21 19.08
N LYS A 67 3.60 -8.98 18.13
CA LYS A 67 2.51 -9.91 17.82
C LYS A 67 2.83 -10.84 16.64
N ASP A 68 4.03 -10.77 16.11
CA ASP A 68 4.44 -11.56 14.95
C ASP A 68 3.53 -11.30 13.76
N LEU A 69 3.32 -10.03 13.44
CA LEU A 69 2.49 -9.61 12.30
C LEU A 69 3.35 -8.94 11.24
N GLY A 70 3.17 -9.39 9.99
CA GLY A 70 3.72 -8.72 8.83
C GLY A 70 2.62 -8.46 7.84
N PHE A 71 2.73 -7.38 7.06
CA PHE A 71 1.72 -7.03 6.07
C PHE A 71 2.38 -6.73 4.74
N VAL A 72 1.78 -7.22 3.66
CA VAL A 72 2.18 -6.87 2.31
C VAL A 72 0.93 -6.61 1.49
N THR A 73 1.09 -5.92 0.38
CA THR A 73 -0.05 -5.55 -0.46
C THR A 73 0.14 -6.01 -1.89
N GLU A 74 -0.97 -6.29 -2.55
CA GLU A 74 -1.06 -6.44 -4.00
C GLU A 74 -2.22 -5.61 -4.48
N ASN A 75 -2.05 -4.90 -5.60
CA ASN A 75 -3.10 -4.00 -6.05
C ASN A 75 -3.51 -4.28 -7.49
N GLU A 76 -4.81 -4.03 -7.72
CA GLU A 76 -5.43 -4.03 -9.03
C GLU A 76 -6.21 -2.73 -9.16
N ASP A 77 -7.03 -2.60 -10.19
CA ASP A 77 -7.77 -1.36 -10.40
C ASP A 77 -8.77 -1.13 -9.27
N GLY A 78 -8.56 -0.07 -8.50
CA GLY A 78 -9.44 0.34 -7.42
C GLY A 78 -9.42 -0.54 -6.18
N VAL A 79 -8.61 -1.59 -6.17
CA VAL A 79 -8.66 -2.62 -5.14
C VAL A 79 -7.24 -2.93 -4.67
N VAL A 80 -7.06 -2.99 -3.37
CA VAL A 80 -5.80 -3.43 -2.77
C VAL A 80 -6.10 -4.61 -1.86
N THR A 81 -5.38 -5.71 -2.08
CA THR A 81 -5.44 -6.85 -1.17
C THR A 81 -4.29 -6.75 -0.19
N VAL A 82 -4.61 -6.76 1.09
CA VAL A 82 -3.60 -6.73 2.15
C VAL A 82 -3.48 -8.15 2.70
N TYR A 83 -2.25 -8.65 2.73
CA TYR A 83 -1.97 -9.97 3.30
C TYR A 83 -1.33 -9.80 4.65
N ALA A 84 -1.85 -10.52 5.64
CA ALA A 84 -1.27 -10.60 6.97
C ALA A 84 -0.48 -11.91 7.06
N ILE A 85 0.78 -11.80 7.41
CA ILE A 85 1.71 -12.93 7.48
C ILE A 85 2.11 -13.10 8.94
N GLY A 86 2.15 -14.35 9.39
CA GLY A 86 2.40 -14.69 10.78
C GLY A 86 1.11 -15.02 11.49
N GLN A 87 0.75 -14.25 12.49
CA GLN A 87 -0.49 -14.47 13.23
C GLN A 87 -1.68 -13.82 12.55
N LYS A 88 -2.88 -14.32 12.81
CA LYS A 88 -4.09 -13.66 12.36
C LYS A 88 -4.30 -12.43 13.22
N PRO A 89 -4.47 -11.24 12.62
CA PRO A 89 -4.70 -10.04 13.42
C PRO A 89 -6.00 -10.14 14.21
N LEU A 90 -5.94 -9.85 15.50
CA LEU A 90 -7.10 -9.92 16.39
C LEU A 90 -7.68 -8.54 16.67
N ASP A 91 -7.00 -7.50 16.28
CA ASP A 91 -7.41 -6.11 16.51
C ASP A 91 -7.65 -5.40 15.19
N ASP A 92 -8.44 -4.34 15.24
CA ASP A 92 -8.62 -3.45 14.09
C ASP A 92 -7.45 -2.48 14.03
N TYR A 93 -6.96 -2.23 12.83
CA TYR A 93 -5.88 -1.25 12.63
C TYR A 93 -6.28 -0.25 11.58
N VAL A 94 -6.06 1.03 11.87
CA VAL A 94 -6.10 2.08 10.85
C VAL A 94 -4.66 2.30 10.41
N MET A 95 -4.38 2.05 9.13
CA MET A 95 -3.02 2.08 8.65
C MET A 95 -2.89 3.09 7.53
N GLN A 96 -1.80 3.86 7.59
CA GLN A 96 -1.49 4.80 6.52
C GLN A 96 -0.83 4.06 5.37
N VAL A 97 -1.24 4.42 4.16
CA VAL A 97 -0.60 3.89 2.95
C VAL A 97 -0.12 5.06 2.10
N THR A 98 0.99 4.85 1.43
CA THR A 98 1.49 5.77 0.40
C THR A 98 1.23 5.14 -0.95
N ILE A 99 0.57 5.88 -1.82
CA ILE A 99 0.24 5.41 -3.16
C ILE A 99 1.01 6.26 -4.14
N THR A 100 1.85 5.62 -4.93
CA THR A 100 2.65 6.31 -5.95
C THR A 100 2.12 5.90 -7.31
N GLU A 101 1.70 6.88 -8.09
CA GLU A 101 1.27 6.64 -9.45
C GLU A 101 2.50 6.57 -10.35
N VAL A 102 2.62 5.48 -11.08
CA VAL A 102 3.76 5.26 -11.96
C VAL A 102 3.29 5.40 -13.39
N ASP A 103 3.93 6.31 -14.12
CA ASP A 103 3.69 6.47 -15.55
C ASP A 103 4.31 5.31 -16.30
N VAL A 104 3.52 4.71 -17.16
CA VAL A 104 4.01 3.62 -17.98
C VAL A 104 3.85 3.92 -19.46
#